data_93f3c51e82ccaf1bf1e6716b3bde669d
#
_entry.id   93f3c51e82ccaf1bf1e6716b3bde669d
#
_cell.length_a   1.000
_cell.length_b   1.000
_cell.length_c   1.000
_cell.angle_alpha   90.00
_cell.angle_beta   90.00
_cell.angle_gamma   90.00
#
_symmetry.space_group_name_H-M   'P 1'
#
loop_
_entity.id
_entity.type
_entity.pdbx_description
1 polymer ?
#
loop_
_entity_poly.entity_id
_entity_poly.type
_entity_poly.pdbx_seq_one_letter_code
_entity_poly.pdbx_strand_id
1 'polypeptide(L)'
;MSSQLTLALAGTIRHDGDGGVTDDLADVPGLARWLSEQAEPLRRHDDDLAPPTDLPDEQTRLDVVALRRAVRTLLARAVAPAPPSRADRSSLLTPADAVRHLNDAAGALPTSPRLQWPDDAAPTLTRHSPPAQPRTRLTAALARAAADFLTGPDRERLRACPAPRCVRYFLQDHARQQWCKPSCGNRARVARHYQRHQTER
;
A
#
# COMPACT_ATOMS: atom_id res chain seq x y z
N MET A 1 -9.04 6.28 -5.46
CA MET A 1 -9.38 5.95 -4.04
C MET A 1 -8.68 4.67 -3.61
N SER A 2 -8.74 3.59 -4.39
CA SER A 2 -7.99 2.33 -4.11
C SER A 2 -6.48 2.52 -4.04
N SER A 3 -5.94 3.46 -4.82
CA SER A 3 -4.52 3.85 -4.79
C SER A 3 -4.05 4.37 -3.43
N GLN A 4 -4.89 5.15 -2.74
CA GLN A 4 -4.54 5.70 -1.43
C GLN A 4 -4.31 4.60 -0.39
N LEU A 5 -5.23 3.65 -0.26
CA LEU A 5 -5.14 2.56 0.73
C LEU A 5 -3.99 1.60 0.41
N THR A 6 -3.81 1.25 -0.88
CA THR A 6 -2.71 0.38 -1.33
C THR A 6 -1.34 1.00 -1.05
N LEU A 7 -1.17 2.29 -1.34
CA LEU A 7 0.08 3.01 -1.08
C LEU A 7 0.29 3.29 0.41
N ALA A 8 -0.79 3.49 1.19
CA ALA A 8 -0.70 3.61 2.64
C ALA A 8 -0.18 2.29 3.26
N LEU A 9 -0.73 1.13 2.84
CA LEU A 9 -0.25 -0.19 3.29
C LEU A 9 1.23 -0.41 2.91
N ALA A 10 1.59 -0.18 1.65
CA ALA A 10 2.98 -0.30 1.21
C ALA A 10 3.91 0.68 1.93
N GLY A 11 3.40 1.85 2.31
CA GLY A 11 4.11 2.95 2.96
C GLY A 11 4.39 2.74 4.45
N THR A 12 3.87 1.68 5.07
CA THR A 12 4.18 1.31 6.47
C THR A 12 5.62 0.84 6.65
N ILE A 13 6.33 0.48 5.56
CA ILE A 13 7.78 0.35 5.54
C ILE A 13 8.37 1.73 5.22
N ARG A 14 9.12 2.28 6.16
CA ARG A 14 9.78 3.60 6.05
C ARG A 14 11.28 3.47 6.23
N HIS A 15 12.06 4.43 5.74
CA HIS A 15 13.47 4.52 6.12
C HIS A 15 13.59 5.09 7.55
N ASP A 16 14.53 4.57 8.32
CA ASP A 16 14.79 4.95 9.71
C ASP A 16 15.58 6.25 9.88
N GLY A 17 16.17 6.78 8.83
CA GLY A 17 17.08 7.93 8.85
C GLY A 17 18.53 7.55 8.63
N ASP A 18 18.97 6.38 9.09
CA ASP A 18 20.37 5.95 9.11
C ASP A 18 20.76 4.97 7.98
N GLY A 19 19.81 4.60 7.16
CA GLY A 19 20.05 3.73 5.98
C GLY A 19 19.37 2.39 6.04
N GLY A 20 18.71 2.05 7.17
CA GLY A 20 17.81 0.93 7.36
C GLY A 20 16.34 1.28 7.13
N VAL A 21 15.47 0.44 7.63
CA VAL A 21 14.01 0.59 7.54
C VAL A 21 13.35 0.46 8.90
N THR A 22 12.26 1.23 9.09
CA THR A 22 11.32 1.10 10.20
C THR A 22 10.04 0.51 9.67
N ASP A 23 9.42 -0.38 10.44
CA ASP A 23 8.15 -1.01 10.13
C ASP A 23 7.07 -0.51 11.09
N ASP A 24 6.07 0.22 10.56
CA ASP A 24 4.95 0.72 11.35
C ASP A 24 4.02 -0.41 11.84
N LEU A 25 4.11 -1.60 11.23
CA LEU A 25 3.36 -2.81 11.60
C LEU A 25 4.25 -3.83 12.35
N ALA A 26 5.32 -3.38 13.00
CA ALA A 26 6.22 -4.24 13.76
C ALA A 26 5.51 -4.96 14.94
N ASP A 27 4.48 -4.33 15.50
CA ASP A 27 3.70 -4.83 16.63
C ASP A 27 2.19 -4.55 16.47
N VAL A 28 1.39 -5.14 17.34
CA VAL A 28 -0.07 -4.99 17.37
C VAL A 28 -0.51 -3.54 17.59
N PRO A 29 0.08 -2.77 18.53
CA PRO A 29 -0.22 -1.34 18.68
C PRO A 29 0.07 -0.52 17.40
N GLY A 30 1.11 -0.86 16.66
CA GLY A 30 1.43 -0.24 15.38
C GLY A 30 0.34 -0.48 14.34
N LEU A 31 -0.14 -1.72 14.22
CA LEU A 31 -1.28 -2.05 13.36
C LEU A 31 -2.53 -1.28 13.78
N ALA A 32 -2.87 -1.27 15.08
CA ALA A 32 -4.06 -0.58 15.59
C ALA A 32 -4.03 0.93 15.25
N ARG A 33 -2.90 1.59 15.45
CA ARG A 33 -2.70 2.98 15.07
C ARG A 33 -2.90 3.20 13.57
N TRP A 34 -2.27 2.36 12.73
CA TRP A 34 -2.41 2.44 11.29
C TRP A 34 -3.87 2.24 10.83
N LEU A 35 -4.60 1.27 11.42
CA LEU A 35 -6.02 1.05 11.12
C LEU A 35 -6.87 2.27 11.47
N SER A 36 -6.60 2.93 12.61
CA SER A 36 -7.29 4.16 13.00
C SER A 36 -7.03 5.29 12.01
N GLU A 37 -5.80 5.45 11.53
CA GLU A 37 -5.43 6.44 10.52
C GLU A 37 -6.08 6.15 9.15
N GLN A 38 -6.34 4.88 8.84
CA GLN A 38 -6.93 4.46 7.57
C GLN A 38 -8.43 4.15 7.66
N ALA A 39 -9.11 4.50 8.77
CA ALA A 39 -10.52 4.17 9.00
C ALA A 39 -11.44 4.63 7.86
N GLU A 40 -11.27 5.87 7.38
CA GLU A 40 -12.09 6.41 6.30
C GLU A 40 -11.78 5.76 4.93
N PRO A 41 -10.53 5.60 4.49
CA PRO A 41 -10.21 4.80 3.31
C PRO A 41 -10.72 3.36 3.37
N LEU A 42 -10.66 2.70 4.53
CA LEU A 42 -11.14 1.33 4.71
C LEU A 42 -12.65 1.23 4.54
N ARG A 43 -13.43 2.12 5.17
CA ARG A 43 -14.90 2.16 5.01
C ARG A 43 -15.36 2.31 3.57
N ARG A 44 -14.62 3.01 2.73
CA ARG A 44 -14.93 3.14 1.30
C ARG A 44 -14.76 1.84 0.51
N HIS A 45 -14.02 0.88 1.05
CA HIS A 45 -13.82 -0.43 0.44
C HIS A 45 -14.75 -1.51 1.02
N ASP A 46 -15.22 -1.29 2.24
CA ASP A 46 -16.17 -2.17 2.90
C ASP A 46 -16.87 -1.36 4.02
N ASP A 47 -18.17 -1.10 3.86
CA ASP A 47 -18.96 -0.25 4.77
C ASP A 47 -19.03 -0.84 6.20
N ASP A 48 -18.91 -2.17 6.32
CA ASP A 48 -18.92 -2.89 7.58
C ASP A 48 -17.53 -2.91 8.27
N LEU A 49 -16.50 -2.33 7.67
CA LEU A 49 -15.21 -2.11 8.32
C LEU A 49 -15.32 -0.90 9.26
N ALA A 50 -15.95 -1.13 10.41
CA ALA A 50 -15.86 -0.19 11.53
C ALA A 50 -14.39 -0.09 12.00
N PRO A 51 -13.96 1.07 12.53
CA PRO A 51 -12.73 1.14 13.30
C PRO A 51 -12.79 0.04 14.37
N PRO A 52 -11.74 -0.76 14.55
CA PRO A 52 -11.76 -1.79 15.57
C PRO A 52 -12.01 -1.14 16.94
N THR A 53 -13.08 -1.55 17.61
CA THR A 53 -13.34 -1.18 19.02
C THR A 53 -12.32 -1.82 19.93
N ASP A 54 -11.79 -2.96 19.51
CA ASP A 54 -10.76 -3.71 20.22
C ASP A 54 -9.44 -3.70 19.44
N LEU A 55 -8.33 -3.91 20.14
CA LEU A 55 -7.04 -4.08 19.50
C LEU A 55 -7.07 -5.31 18.58
N PRO A 56 -6.51 -5.23 17.37
CA PRO A 56 -6.33 -6.40 16.53
C PRO A 56 -5.44 -7.43 17.25
N ASP A 57 -5.64 -8.70 16.95
CA ASP A 57 -4.76 -9.75 17.45
C ASP A 57 -3.46 -9.87 16.62
N GLU A 58 -2.50 -10.63 17.16
CA GLU A 58 -1.22 -10.86 16.49
C GLU A 58 -1.40 -11.59 15.16
N GLN A 59 -2.38 -12.49 15.04
CA GLN A 59 -2.64 -13.18 13.78
C GLN A 59 -3.14 -12.22 12.69
N THR A 60 -4.01 -11.27 13.05
CA THR A 60 -4.43 -10.19 12.14
C THR A 60 -3.23 -9.37 11.66
N ARG A 61 -2.30 -9.04 12.57
CA ARG A 61 -1.07 -8.33 12.20
C ARG A 61 -0.22 -9.12 11.22
N LEU A 62 0.01 -10.40 11.49
CA LEU A 62 0.80 -11.28 10.61
C LEU A 62 0.17 -11.40 9.22
N ASP A 63 -1.15 -11.56 9.14
CA ASP A 63 -1.87 -11.65 7.87
C ASP A 63 -1.76 -10.35 7.06
N VAL A 64 -1.89 -9.18 7.71
CA VAL A 64 -1.72 -7.86 7.05
C VAL A 64 -0.27 -7.66 6.58
N VAL A 65 0.73 -8.08 7.37
CA VAL A 65 2.14 -8.00 7.00
C VAL A 65 2.45 -8.93 5.80
N ALA A 66 1.90 -10.14 5.80
CA ALA A 66 2.04 -11.08 4.67
C ALA A 66 1.40 -10.51 3.40
N LEU A 67 0.18 -9.96 3.51
CA LEU A 67 -0.51 -9.32 2.39
C LEU A 67 0.28 -8.08 1.89
N ARG A 68 0.80 -7.24 2.79
CA ARG A 68 1.68 -6.12 2.42
C ARG A 68 2.88 -6.57 1.60
N ARG A 69 3.49 -7.71 1.96
CA ARG A 69 4.61 -8.27 1.19
C ARG A 69 4.20 -8.63 -0.23
N ALA A 70 3.04 -9.27 -0.40
CA ALA A 70 2.49 -9.57 -1.72
C ALA A 70 2.20 -8.29 -2.52
N VAL A 71 1.56 -7.31 -1.91
CA VAL A 71 1.29 -6.00 -2.53
C VAL A 71 2.60 -5.33 -2.98
N ARG A 72 3.61 -5.23 -2.12
CA ARG A 72 4.90 -4.63 -2.47
C ARG A 72 5.60 -5.37 -3.60
N THR A 73 5.50 -6.70 -3.67
CA THR A 73 5.99 -7.49 -4.81
C THR A 73 5.33 -7.09 -6.12
N LEU A 74 4.00 -6.92 -6.11
CA LEU A 74 3.26 -6.53 -7.31
C LEU A 74 3.51 -5.06 -7.70
N LEU A 75 3.70 -4.16 -6.73
CA LEU A 75 4.13 -2.78 -6.99
C LEU A 75 5.54 -2.74 -7.62
N ALA A 76 6.47 -3.56 -7.12
CA ALA A 76 7.81 -3.70 -7.71
C ALA A 76 7.76 -4.17 -9.17
N ARG A 77 6.87 -5.13 -9.47
CA ARG A 77 6.62 -5.58 -10.85
C ARG A 77 6.00 -4.47 -11.71
N ALA A 78 5.05 -3.71 -11.15
CA ALA A 78 4.33 -2.66 -11.89
C ALA A 78 5.21 -1.46 -12.27
N VAL A 79 6.29 -1.19 -11.53
CA VAL A 79 7.23 -0.11 -11.87
C VAL A 79 8.31 -0.54 -12.86
N ALA A 80 8.43 -1.84 -13.18
CA ALA A 80 9.42 -2.33 -14.14
C ALA A 80 9.25 -1.66 -15.53
N PRO A 81 10.33 -1.34 -16.27
CA PRO A 81 11.73 -1.74 -16.04
C PRO A 81 12.50 -0.88 -15.02
N ALA A 82 11.87 0.17 -14.43
CA ALA A 82 12.53 0.93 -13.38
C ALA A 82 12.81 0.05 -12.14
N PRO A 83 13.88 0.33 -11.37
CA PRO A 83 14.20 -0.45 -10.19
C PRO A 83 13.10 -0.34 -9.12
N PRO A 84 12.82 -1.43 -8.38
CA PRO A 84 11.88 -1.41 -7.28
C PRO A 84 12.39 -0.57 -6.10
N SER A 85 11.52 -0.39 -5.09
CA SER A 85 11.92 0.19 -3.81
C SER A 85 13.13 -0.55 -3.21
N ARG A 86 14.03 0.20 -2.58
CA ARG A 86 15.24 -0.38 -1.93
C ARG A 86 14.91 -1.38 -0.83
N ALA A 87 13.78 -1.19 -0.13
CA ALA A 87 13.34 -2.13 0.91
C ALA A 87 12.91 -3.49 0.36
N ASP A 88 12.66 -3.58 -0.94
CA ASP A 88 12.11 -4.79 -1.57
C ASP A 88 13.16 -5.68 -2.23
N ARG A 89 14.41 -5.24 -2.32
CA ARG A 89 15.45 -5.94 -3.10
C ARG A 89 15.71 -7.38 -2.67
N SER A 90 15.51 -7.71 -1.40
CA SER A 90 15.83 -9.03 -0.83
C SER A 90 14.62 -9.78 -0.25
N SER A 91 13.42 -9.18 -0.26
CA SER A 91 12.25 -9.70 0.47
C SER A 91 11.03 -10.00 -0.40
N LEU A 92 11.16 -9.86 -1.73
CA LEU A 92 10.05 -10.09 -2.65
C LEU A 92 9.66 -11.56 -2.74
N LEU A 93 8.38 -11.81 -2.91
CA LEU A 93 7.83 -13.10 -3.33
C LEU A 93 8.09 -13.31 -4.82
N THR A 94 7.84 -14.51 -5.33
CA THR A 94 7.66 -14.65 -6.77
C THR A 94 6.39 -13.89 -7.20
N PRO A 95 6.33 -13.32 -8.41
CA PRO A 95 5.11 -12.65 -8.87
C PRO A 95 3.87 -13.56 -8.86
N ALA A 96 4.05 -14.86 -9.14
CA ALA A 96 2.96 -15.84 -9.11
C ALA A 96 2.44 -16.04 -7.67
N ASP A 97 3.34 -16.18 -6.69
CA ASP A 97 2.96 -16.31 -5.28
C ASP A 97 2.27 -15.05 -4.76
N ALA A 98 2.74 -13.87 -5.15
CA ALA A 98 2.12 -12.62 -4.76
C ALA A 98 0.70 -12.46 -5.33
N VAL A 99 0.48 -12.85 -6.59
CA VAL A 99 -0.86 -12.86 -7.21
C VAL A 99 -1.77 -13.86 -6.51
N ARG A 100 -1.27 -15.08 -6.24
CA ARG A 100 -2.05 -16.10 -5.53
C ARG A 100 -2.45 -15.59 -4.15
N HIS A 101 -1.51 -15.07 -3.36
CA HIS A 101 -1.78 -14.56 -2.02
C HIS A 101 -2.82 -13.43 -2.03
N LEU A 102 -2.74 -12.51 -2.99
CA LEU A 102 -3.72 -11.44 -3.16
C LEU A 102 -5.11 -11.97 -3.49
N ASN A 103 -5.18 -12.93 -4.42
CA ASN A 103 -6.45 -13.54 -4.84
C ASN A 103 -7.08 -14.37 -3.72
N ASP A 104 -6.30 -15.15 -2.98
CA ASP A 104 -6.77 -15.94 -1.84
C ASP A 104 -7.36 -15.02 -0.76
N ALA A 105 -6.66 -13.93 -0.41
CA ALA A 105 -7.15 -12.95 0.55
C ALA A 105 -8.44 -12.25 0.07
N ALA A 106 -8.52 -11.84 -1.19
CA ALA A 106 -9.71 -11.22 -1.75
C ALA A 106 -10.90 -12.20 -1.83
N GLY A 107 -10.62 -13.46 -2.21
CA GLY A 107 -11.61 -14.53 -2.35
C GLY A 107 -12.13 -15.07 -1.03
N ALA A 108 -11.40 -14.88 0.08
CA ALA A 108 -11.83 -15.32 1.41
C ALA A 108 -13.13 -14.63 1.89
N LEU A 109 -13.45 -13.47 1.34
CA LEU A 109 -14.73 -12.76 1.57
C LEU A 109 -15.30 -12.26 0.23
N PRO A 110 -16.07 -13.06 -0.51
CA PRO A 110 -16.70 -12.63 -1.74
C PRO A 110 -17.62 -11.43 -1.54
N THR A 111 -17.67 -10.54 -2.50
CA THR A 111 -18.57 -9.38 -2.51
C THR A 111 -19.45 -9.41 -3.76
N SER A 112 -20.70 -8.97 -3.61
CA SER A 112 -21.62 -8.72 -4.73
C SER A 112 -21.87 -7.22 -4.89
N PRO A 113 -22.01 -6.70 -6.12
CA PRO A 113 -22.43 -5.33 -6.34
C PRO A 113 -23.88 -5.16 -5.90
N ARG A 114 -24.19 -4.05 -5.23
CA ARG A 114 -25.55 -3.67 -4.82
C ARG A 114 -25.83 -2.24 -5.27
N LEU A 115 -26.83 -2.09 -6.13
CA LEU A 115 -27.34 -0.79 -6.52
C LEU A 115 -28.16 -0.18 -5.40
N GLN A 116 -27.85 1.06 -5.02
CA GLN A 116 -28.66 1.88 -4.13
C GLN A 116 -29.09 3.12 -4.91
N TRP A 117 -30.38 3.41 -4.87
CA TRP A 117 -30.97 4.57 -5.55
C TRP A 117 -32.01 5.23 -4.65
N PRO A 118 -31.62 6.11 -3.72
CA PRO A 118 -32.55 6.90 -2.94
C PRO A 118 -33.36 7.86 -3.85
N ASP A 119 -34.56 8.21 -3.43
CA ASP A 119 -35.48 9.05 -4.22
C ASP A 119 -34.92 10.46 -4.51
N ASP A 120 -34.08 10.97 -3.61
CA ASP A 120 -33.52 12.32 -3.62
C ASP A 120 -32.04 12.39 -3.99
N ALA A 121 -31.43 11.28 -4.40
CA ALA A 121 -30.01 11.20 -4.72
C ALA A 121 -29.72 10.42 -6.00
N ALA A 122 -28.52 10.63 -6.54
CA ALA A 122 -28.02 9.84 -7.66
C ALA A 122 -27.79 8.36 -7.25
N PRO A 123 -27.95 7.40 -8.20
CA PRO A 123 -27.67 6.00 -7.91
C PRO A 123 -26.22 5.78 -7.55
N THR A 124 -25.99 4.92 -6.57
CA THR A 124 -24.65 4.50 -6.14
C THR A 124 -24.51 3.00 -6.18
N LEU A 125 -23.30 2.51 -6.45
CA LEU A 125 -22.97 1.10 -6.40
C LEU A 125 -22.14 0.83 -5.15
N THR A 126 -22.68 0.05 -4.23
CA THR A 126 -21.98 -0.44 -3.04
C THR A 126 -21.56 -1.90 -3.24
N ARG A 127 -20.64 -2.37 -2.41
CA ARG A 127 -20.24 -3.77 -2.37
C ARG A 127 -20.78 -4.39 -1.08
N HIS A 128 -21.61 -5.40 -1.24
CA HIS A 128 -22.16 -6.16 -0.13
C HIS A 128 -21.35 -7.44 0.07
N SER A 129 -20.95 -7.72 1.31
CA SER A 129 -20.32 -8.97 1.71
C SER A 129 -21.11 -9.67 2.82
N PRO A 130 -21.06 -11.00 2.91
CA PRO A 130 -21.69 -11.73 4.00
C PRO A 130 -21.01 -11.40 5.35
N PRO A 131 -21.64 -11.71 6.48
CA PRO A 131 -20.99 -11.62 7.79
C PRO A 131 -19.69 -12.42 7.80
N ALA A 132 -18.63 -11.82 8.34
CA ALA A 132 -17.30 -12.43 8.40
C ALA A 132 -16.54 -11.92 9.62
N GLN A 133 -15.52 -12.67 10.02
CA GLN A 133 -14.60 -12.22 11.07
C GLN A 133 -13.90 -10.92 10.66
N PRO A 134 -13.66 -9.98 11.59
CA PRO A 134 -13.01 -8.70 11.30
C PRO A 134 -11.68 -8.86 10.55
N ARG A 135 -10.88 -9.84 10.92
CA ARG A 135 -9.61 -10.19 10.26
C ARG A 135 -9.78 -10.52 8.78
N THR A 136 -10.71 -11.42 8.46
CA THR A 136 -10.99 -11.83 7.08
C THR A 136 -11.52 -10.65 6.26
N ARG A 137 -12.42 -9.85 6.85
CA ARG A 137 -12.97 -8.66 6.21
C ARG A 137 -11.88 -7.64 5.89
N LEU A 138 -10.99 -7.37 6.85
CA LEU A 138 -9.87 -6.44 6.68
C LEU A 138 -8.92 -6.88 5.56
N THR A 139 -8.44 -8.13 5.60
CA THR A 139 -7.48 -8.61 4.60
C THR A 139 -8.09 -8.67 3.21
N ALA A 140 -9.36 -9.07 3.09
CA ALA A 140 -10.07 -9.08 1.82
C ALA A 140 -10.28 -7.66 1.25
N ALA A 141 -10.63 -6.68 2.09
CA ALA A 141 -10.77 -5.29 1.66
C ALA A 141 -9.44 -4.70 1.18
N LEU A 142 -8.35 -4.94 1.91
CA LEU A 142 -7.01 -4.51 1.51
C LEU A 142 -6.55 -5.17 0.20
N ALA A 143 -6.84 -6.46 0.03
CA ALA A 143 -6.51 -7.19 -1.18
C ALA A 143 -7.30 -6.68 -2.39
N ARG A 144 -8.60 -6.43 -2.25
CA ARG A 144 -9.43 -5.84 -3.32
C ARG A 144 -8.95 -4.43 -3.68
N ALA A 145 -8.64 -3.59 -2.69
CA ALA A 145 -8.09 -2.27 -2.94
C ALA A 145 -6.79 -2.34 -3.78
N ALA A 146 -5.91 -3.29 -3.46
CA ALA A 146 -4.69 -3.50 -4.22
C ALA A 146 -4.96 -4.00 -5.65
N ALA A 147 -5.91 -4.93 -5.83
CA ALA A 147 -6.31 -5.42 -7.14
C ALA A 147 -6.91 -4.30 -8.00
N ASP A 148 -7.84 -3.51 -7.45
CA ASP A 148 -8.45 -2.35 -8.13
C ASP A 148 -7.41 -1.31 -8.54
N PHE A 149 -6.41 -1.07 -7.68
CA PHE A 149 -5.31 -0.16 -8.01
C PHE A 149 -4.45 -0.71 -9.16
N LEU A 150 -4.04 -1.99 -9.09
CA LEU A 150 -3.17 -2.62 -10.07
C LEU A 150 -3.81 -2.77 -11.45
N THR A 151 -5.14 -2.82 -11.51
CA THR A 151 -5.90 -2.88 -12.78
C THR A 151 -6.44 -1.51 -13.23
N GLY A 152 -6.37 -0.51 -12.34
CA GLY A 152 -6.86 0.84 -12.61
C GLY A 152 -5.82 1.75 -13.30
N PRO A 153 -6.26 2.94 -13.75
CA PRO A 153 -5.42 3.88 -14.49
C PRO A 153 -4.26 4.46 -13.66
N ASP A 154 -4.41 4.57 -12.34
CA ASP A 154 -3.37 5.09 -11.45
C ASP A 154 -2.09 4.23 -11.45
N ARG A 155 -2.17 2.95 -11.86
CA ARG A 155 -0.99 2.08 -12.02
C ARG A 155 0.05 2.69 -12.96
N GLU A 156 -0.34 3.35 -14.02
CA GLU A 156 0.58 3.96 -14.99
C GLU A 156 1.40 5.10 -14.39
N ARG A 157 0.87 5.73 -13.34
CA ARG A 157 1.50 6.82 -12.58
C ARG A 157 2.39 6.32 -11.45
N LEU A 158 2.38 5.01 -11.15
CA LEU A 158 3.15 4.43 -10.05
C LEU A 158 4.65 4.55 -10.31
N ARG A 159 5.38 5.00 -9.30
CA ARG A 159 6.85 5.07 -9.30
C ARG A 159 7.41 4.62 -7.97
N ALA A 160 8.62 4.03 -7.99
CA ALA A 160 9.46 3.90 -6.81
C ALA A 160 10.33 5.14 -6.67
N CYS A 161 10.43 5.73 -5.49
CA CYS A 161 11.22 6.93 -5.29
C CYS A 161 12.73 6.62 -5.38
N PRO A 162 13.49 7.23 -6.32
CA PRO A 162 14.91 6.92 -6.51
C PRO A 162 15.82 7.67 -5.54
N ALA A 163 15.28 8.53 -4.67
CA ALA A 163 16.08 9.32 -3.73
C ALA A 163 16.87 8.41 -2.76
N PRO A 164 18.12 8.77 -2.40
CA PRO A 164 18.89 8.03 -1.42
C PRO A 164 18.08 7.74 -0.14
N ARG A 165 18.16 6.51 0.38
CA ARG A 165 17.45 6.02 1.58
C ARG A 165 15.93 6.00 1.47
N CYS A 166 15.30 6.47 0.39
CA CYS A 166 13.85 6.39 0.24
C CYS A 166 13.42 4.98 -0.15
N VAL A 167 12.32 4.51 0.48
CA VAL A 167 11.74 3.17 0.27
C VAL A 167 10.27 3.23 -0.13
N ARG A 168 9.79 4.40 -0.57
CA ARG A 168 8.38 4.63 -0.89
C ARG A 168 8.06 4.37 -2.35
N TYR A 169 6.87 3.81 -2.58
CA TYR A 169 6.13 3.95 -3.83
C TYR A 169 5.27 5.21 -3.75
N PHE A 170 5.00 5.83 -4.89
CA PHE A 170 4.17 7.04 -4.98
C PHE A 170 3.53 7.15 -6.36
N LEU A 171 2.47 7.93 -6.47
CA LEU A 171 1.91 8.33 -7.76
C LEU A 171 2.59 9.59 -8.25
N GLN A 172 3.01 9.57 -9.48
CA GLN A 172 3.55 10.73 -10.17
C GLN A 172 2.39 11.67 -10.58
N ASP A 173 2.35 12.88 -10.01
CA ASP A 173 1.28 13.84 -10.27
C ASP A 173 1.49 14.61 -11.59
N HIS A 174 2.75 14.79 -11.99
CA HIS A 174 3.11 15.43 -13.24
C HIS A 174 4.45 14.90 -13.80
N ALA A 175 4.67 14.99 -15.09
CA ALA A 175 5.81 14.37 -15.79
C ALA A 175 7.20 14.77 -15.25
N ARG A 176 7.34 15.94 -14.63
CA ARG A 176 8.61 16.41 -14.05
C ARG A 176 8.86 15.92 -12.62
N GLN A 177 7.87 15.29 -11.96
CA GLN A 177 8.03 14.80 -10.61
C GLN A 177 8.89 13.53 -10.59
N GLN A 178 10.09 13.64 -10.03
CA GLN A 178 11.03 12.52 -9.91
C GLN A 178 11.04 11.88 -8.51
N TRP A 179 10.56 12.59 -7.47
CA TRP A 179 10.63 12.17 -6.08
C TRP A 179 9.25 12.23 -5.40
N CYS A 180 9.04 11.35 -4.43
CA CYS A 180 7.77 11.28 -3.72
C CYS A 180 7.44 12.53 -2.88
N LYS A 181 8.46 13.34 -2.54
CA LYS A 181 8.33 14.60 -1.79
C LYS A 181 9.54 15.51 -1.97
N PRO A 182 9.41 16.83 -1.69
CA PRO A 182 10.50 17.79 -1.86
C PRO A 182 11.79 17.45 -1.09
N SER A 183 11.66 16.92 0.15
CA SER A 183 12.80 16.52 0.97
C SER A 183 13.61 15.36 0.35
N CYS A 184 12.98 14.49 -0.45
CA CYS A 184 13.68 13.47 -1.22
C CYS A 184 14.51 14.06 -2.36
N GLY A 185 13.98 15.09 -3.04
CA GLY A 185 14.71 15.86 -4.04
C GLY A 185 15.94 16.57 -3.45
N ASN A 186 15.80 17.16 -2.27
CA ASN A 186 16.93 17.80 -1.56
C ASN A 186 18.02 16.77 -1.24
N ARG A 187 17.67 15.61 -0.68
CA ARG A 187 18.65 14.52 -0.42
C ARG A 187 19.35 14.06 -1.69
N ALA A 188 18.64 13.93 -2.80
CA ALA A 188 19.24 13.52 -4.07
C ALA A 188 20.23 14.55 -4.60
N ARG A 189 19.96 15.86 -4.43
CA ARG A 189 20.90 16.95 -4.79
C ARG A 189 22.15 16.91 -3.94
N VAL A 190 21.99 16.81 -2.62
CA VAL A 190 23.12 16.74 -1.68
C VAL A 190 23.99 15.50 -1.98
N ALA A 191 23.41 14.33 -2.18
CA ALA A 191 24.17 13.13 -2.50
C ALA A 191 24.97 13.27 -3.80
N ARG A 192 24.39 13.85 -4.85
CA ARG A 192 25.12 14.13 -6.11
C ARG A 192 26.28 15.11 -5.94
N HIS A 193 26.10 16.12 -5.11
CA HIS A 193 27.16 17.08 -4.79
C HIS A 193 28.37 16.37 -4.14
N TYR A 194 28.14 15.56 -3.11
CA TYR A 194 29.21 14.80 -2.45
C TYR A 194 29.92 13.82 -3.39
N GLN A 195 29.18 13.12 -4.25
CA GLN A 195 29.77 12.19 -5.22
C GLN A 195 30.74 12.90 -6.20
N ARG A 196 30.41 14.09 -6.70
CA ARG A 196 31.27 14.86 -7.57
C ARG A 196 32.59 15.22 -6.89
N HIS A 197 32.55 15.71 -5.66
CA HIS A 197 33.74 16.06 -4.91
C HIS A 197 34.61 14.88 -4.46
N GLN A 198 34.07 13.68 -4.39
CA GLN A 198 34.83 12.46 -4.14
C GLN A 198 35.56 11.94 -5.39
N THR A 199 35.04 12.22 -6.58
CA THR A 199 35.65 11.79 -7.85
C THR A 199 36.75 12.74 -8.31
N GLU A 200 36.83 13.95 -7.77
CA GLU A 200 37.82 14.99 -8.06
C GLU A 200 39.04 14.93 -7.12
N ARG A 201 39.10 13.98 -6.19
CA ARG A 201 40.22 13.70 -5.30
C ARG A 201 40.90 12.38 -5.65
#